data_9e766470aaa6977ba9f34fd9b958b382
#
_entry.id   9e766470aaa6977ba9f34fd9b958b382
#
_cell.length_a   1.000
_cell.length_b   1.000
_cell.length_c   1.000
_cell.angle_alpha   90.00
_cell.angle_beta   90.00
_cell.angle_gamma   90.00
#
_symmetry.space_group_name_H-M   'P 1'
#
loop_
_entity.id
_entity.type
_entity.pdbx_description
1 polymer ?
#
loop_
_entity_poly.entity_id
_entity_poly.type
_entity_poly.pdbx_seq_one_letter_code
_entity_poly.pdbx_strand_id
1 'polypeptide(L)'
;MYVVTEGQHAIVIDPCRDTAAGRGLIIDKIILTHEHYDHVSGVNMWKEFCGAPVLCSQICAEHIRNPAKSLAKYFKEFCELQTWIKLDSIPDFDPDYSCLADETFSDTMSFSWEGHVWDLFEIPGHSLGSIGILLDKQFFFSGDSLLEKSKIELKAPGGSRKKWEETGSKRIERLPSGIRVFPGHFNDFVHRIII
;
A
#
# COMPACT_ATOMS: atom_id res chain seq x y z
N MET A 1 0.96 7.85 0.63
CA MET A 1 0.32 7.74 1.96
C MET A 1 -1.09 8.31 1.93
N TYR A 2 -2.03 7.68 2.61
CA TYR A 2 -3.37 8.22 2.86
C TYR A 2 -3.67 8.21 4.36
N VAL A 3 -4.45 9.20 4.82
CA VAL A 3 -4.98 9.26 6.19
C VAL A 3 -6.49 9.34 6.05
N VAL A 4 -7.19 8.31 6.48
CA VAL A 4 -8.65 8.23 6.48
C VAL A 4 -9.13 8.55 7.87
N THR A 5 -10.00 9.55 8.02
CA THR A 5 -10.43 10.06 9.33
C THR A 5 -11.93 9.97 9.53
N GLU A 6 -12.34 9.63 10.75
CA GLU A 6 -13.70 9.82 11.24
C GLU A 6 -13.63 10.46 12.64
N GLY A 7 -14.13 11.69 12.77
CA GLY A 7 -13.93 12.50 13.97
C GLY A 7 -12.44 12.73 14.27
N GLN A 8 -11.99 12.29 15.43
CA GLN A 8 -10.57 12.33 15.83
C GLN A 8 -9.81 11.03 15.57
N HIS A 9 -10.49 9.97 15.15
CA HIS A 9 -9.91 8.67 14.84
C HIS A 9 -9.38 8.62 13.42
N ALA A 10 -8.33 7.84 13.18
CA ALA A 10 -7.73 7.70 11.86
C ALA A 10 -7.13 6.31 11.59
N ILE A 11 -7.19 5.90 10.32
CA ILE A 11 -6.40 4.80 9.77
C ILE A 11 -5.42 5.39 8.75
N VAL A 12 -4.15 5.00 8.87
CA VAL A 12 -3.07 5.41 7.94
C VAL A 12 -2.77 4.27 6.97
N ILE A 13 -2.70 4.58 5.67
CA ILE A 13 -2.35 3.62 4.63
C ILE A 13 -1.02 4.03 4.01
N ASP A 14 -0.07 3.09 3.93
CA ASP A 14 1.28 3.27 3.35
C ASP A 14 1.99 4.52 3.91
N PRO A 15 2.40 4.52 5.18
CA PRO A 15 2.92 5.68 5.86
C PRO A 15 4.23 6.18 5.25
N CYS A 16 4.29 7.47 4.91
CA CYS A 16 5.55 8.15 4.55
C CYS A 16 6.36 8.55 5.79
N ARG A 17 7.59 9.02 5.59
CA ARG A 17 8.51 9.45 6.67
C ARG A 17 8.18 10.83 7.26
N ASP A 18 6.90 11.21 7.27
CA ASP A 18 6.39 12.44 7.86
C ASP A 18 5.11 12.13 8.65
N THR A 19 5.14 12.37 9.95
CA THR A 19 4.03 12.14 10.87
C THR A 19 3.15 13.37 11.08
N ALA A 20 3.41 14.48 10.40
CA ALA A 20 2.67 15.74 10.61
C ALA A 20 1.17 15.59 10.37
N ALA A 21 0.77 14.75 9.40
CA ALA A 21 -0.63 14.47 9.10
C ALA A 21 -1.39 13.72 10.22
N GLY A 22 -0.67 13.09 11.15
CA GLY A 22 -1.25 12.39 12.31
C GLY A 22 -1.40 13.27 13.56
N ARG A 23 -0.93 14.53 13.54
CA ARG A 23 -0.95 15.38 14.73
C ARG A 23 -2.38 15.70 15.16
N GLY A 24 -2.69 15.40 16.42
CA GLY A 24 -4.03 15.63 16.99
C GLY A 24 -5.05 14.56 16.65
N LEU A 25 -4.64 13.51 15.93
CA LEU A 25 -5.46 12.35 15.63
C LEU A 25 -5.08 11.16 16.52
N ILE A 26 -6.05 10.30 16.77
CA ILE A 26 -5.87 8.97 17.37
C ILE A 26 -5.72 7.99 16.20
N ILE A 27 -4.51 7.49 16.01
CA ILE A 27 -4.26 6.52 14.93
C ILE A 27 -4.58 5.12 15.44
N ASP A 28 -5.67 4.55 14.96
CA ASP A 28 -6.14 3.24 15.41
C ASP A 28 -5.44 2.09 14.71
N LYS A 29 -5.00 2.31 13.45
CA LYS A 29 -4.35 1.27 12.64
C LYS A 29 -3.50 1.87 11.53
N ILE A 30 -2.44 1.14 11.17
CA ILE A 30 -1.64 1.37 9.97
C ILE A 30 -1.87 0.18 9.05
N ILE A 31 -2.19 0.40 7.78
CA ILE A 31 -2.39 -0.66 6.79
C ILE A 31 -1.38 -0.49 5.66
N LEU A 32 -0.71 -1.58 5.26
CA LEU A 32 0.24 -1.56 4.14
C LEU A 32 -0.39 -2.24 2.94
N THR A 33 -0.38 -1.56 1.79
CA THR A 33 -0.88 -2.12 0.54
C THR A 33 0.06 -3.17 -0.02
N HIS A 34 1.37 -2.99 0.16
CA HIS A 34 2.39 -3.97 -0.24
C HIS A 34 3.75 -3.66 0.39
N GLU A 35 4.73 -4.51 0.14
CA GLU A 35 6.02 -4.52 0.81
C GLU A 35 7.08 -3.54 0.29
N HIS A 36 6.87 -2.82 -0.83
CA HIS A 36 7.92 -1.97 -1.39
C HIS A 36 8.30 -0.80 -0.49
N TYR A 37 9.59 -0.45 -0.51
CA TYR A 37 10.21 0.48 0.44
C TYR A 37 9.53 1.84 0.50
N ASP A 38 9.15 2.41 -0.63
CA ASP A 38 8.46 3.70 -0.72
C ASP A 38 7.07 3.71 -0.06
N HIS A 39 6.46 2.53 0.13
CA HIS A 39 5.19 2.35 0.84
C HIS A 39 5.36 2.02 2.32
N VAL A 40 6.51 1.48 2.72
CA VAL A 40 6.74 1.03 4.10
C VAL A 40 7.77 1.85 4.86
N SER A 41 8.49 2.75 4.21
CA SER A 41 9.61 3.50 4.79
C SER A 41 9.26 4.34 6.03
N GLY A 42 8.01 4.71 6.20
CA GLY A 42 7.52 5.45 7.37
C GLY A 42 7.06 4.59 8.54
N VAL A 43 6.92 3.27 8.40
CA VAL A 43 6.29 2.40 9.40
C VAL A 43 6.91 2.54 10.78
N ASN A 44 8.23 2.46 10.90
CA ASN A 44 8.90 2.54 12.21
C ASN A 44 8.69 3.91 12.87
N MET A 45 8.75 5.00 12.08
CA MET A 45 8.50 6.37 12.57
C MET A 45 7.05 6.54 13.04
N TRP A 46 6.07 6.01 12.31
CA TRP A 46 4.68 6.08 12.71
C TRP A 46 4.37 5.20 13.92
N LYS A 47 4.97 4.00 14.01
CA LYS A 47 4.85 3.17 15.22
C LYS A 47 5.41 3.87 16.46
N GLU A 48 6.56 4.54 16.35
CA GLU A 48 7.13 5.33 17.45
C GLU A 48 6.23 6.52 17.82
N PHE A 49 5.65 7.20 16.83
CA PHE A 49 4.78 8.35 17.02
C PHE A 49 3.46 8.01 17.72
N CYS A 50 2.77 6.94 17.32
CA CYS A 50 1.39 6.66 17.76
C CYS A 50 1.17 5.29 18.41
N GLY A 51 2.09 4.34 18.26
CA GLY A 51 1.94 2.99 18.79
C GLY A 51 0.88 2.12 18.10
N ALA A 52 0.29 2.60 17.00
CA ALA A 52 -0.78 1.88 16.31
C ALA A 52 -0.30 0.55 15.70
N PRO A 53 -1.14 -0.51 15.70
CA PRO A 53 -0.80 -1.78 15.09
C PRO A 53 -0.71 -1.67 13.56
N VAL A 54 0.23 -2.42 12.98
CA VAL A 54 0.45 -2.51 11.53
C VAL A 54 -0.18 -3.79 11.00
N LEU A 55 -1.09 -3.65 10.02
CA LEU A 55 -1.80 -4.72 9.33
C LEU A 55 -1.35 -4.80 7.87
N CYS A 56 -1.05 -6.01 7.39
CA CYS A 56 -0.81 -6.28 5.97
C CYS A 56 -1.08 -7.76 5.62
N SER A 57 -0.84 -8.14 4.35
CA SER A 57 -0.90 -9.57 3.99
C SER A 57 0.25 -10.35 4.64
N GLN A 58 0.07 -11.66 4.79
CA GLN A 58 1.09 -12.57 5.32
C GLN A 58 2.41 -12.44 4.55
N ILE A 59 2.35 -12.39 3.21
CA ILE A 59 3.54 -12.27 2.35
C ILE A 59 4.22 -10.91 2.52
N CYS A 60 3.44 -9.83 2.58
CA CYS A 60 3.97 -8.50 2.86
C CYS A 60 4.72 -8.50 4.20
N ALA A 61 4.14 -9.06 5.27
CA ALA A 61 4.76 -9.15 6.59
C ALA A 61 6.09 -9.93 6.59
N GLU A 62 6.22 -10.95 5.76
CA GLU A 62 7.48 -11.69 5.59
C GLU A 62 8.52 -10.87 4.82
N HIS A 63 8.07 -10.11 3.81
CA HIS A 63 8.96 -9.37 2.92
C HIS A 63 9.50 -8.08 3.55
N ILE A 64 8.71 -7.34 4.32
CA ILE A 64 9.14 -6.09 4.97
C ILE A 64 10.26 -6.28 6.02
N ARG A 65 10.49 -7.52 6.46
CA ARG A 65 11.60 -7.89 7.35
C ARG A 65 12.95 -8.02 6.62
N ASN A 66 12.93 -8.06 5.30
CA ASN A 66 14.11 -8.30 4.48
C ASN A 66 14.31 -7.15 3.50
N PRO A 67 15.36 -6.32 3.65
CA PRO A 67 15.62 -5.17 2.80
C PRO A 67 15.72 -5.49 1.30
N ALA A 68 16.19 -6.69 0.95
CA ALA A 68 16.25 -7.10 -0.45
C ALA A 68 14.86 -7.45 -1.02
N LYS A 69 13.93 -7.95 -0.20
CA LYS A 69 12.56 -8.29 -0.62
C LYS A 69 11.66 -7.05 -0.65
N SER A 70 11.84 -6.13 0.29
CA SER A 70 11.14 -4.84 0.31
C SER A 70 11.72 -3.83 -0.69
N LEU A 71 12.79 -4.16 -1.39
CA LEU A 71 13.56 -3.30 -2.29
C LEU A 71 14.29 -2.13 -1.61
N ALA A 72 14.28 -2.00 -0.30
CA ALA A 72 15.03 -0.98 0.42
C ALA A 72 16.50 -0.98 0.00
N LYS A 73 17.11 -2.18 -0.09
CA LYS A 73 18.50 -2.38 -0.47
C LYS A 73 18.87 -1.79 -1.83
N TYR A 74 17.92 -1.71 -2.76
CA TYR A 74 18.12 -1.32 -4.16
C TYR A 74 17.39 -0.04 -4.53
N PHE A 75 16.78 0.64 -3.55
CA PHE A 75 15.87 1.76 -3.81
C PHE A 75 16.58 2.96 -4.45
N LYS A 76 17.84 3.19 -4.09
CA LYS A 76 18.66 4.26 -4.70
C LYS A 76 18.85 4.03 -6.19
N GLU A 77 19.35 2.87 -6.53
CA GLU A 77 19.61 2.49 -7.91
C GLU A 77 18.32 2.50 -8.73
N PHE A 78 17.22 2.07 -8.11
CA PHE A 78 15.90 2.16 -8.74
C PHE A 78 15.52 3.62 -9.04
N CYS A 79 15.68 4.53 -8.09
CA CYS A 79 15.40 5.96 -8.27
C CYS A 79 16.33 6.60 -9.33
N GLU A 80 17.61 6.22 -9.34
CA GLU A 80 18.59 6.71 -10.33
C GLU A 80 18.24 6.33 -11.78
N LEU A 81 17.55 5.20 -11.97
CA LEU A 81 17.07 4.75 -13.27
C LEU A 81 15.80 5.48 -13.73
N GLN A 82 15.10 6.20 -12.85
CA GLN A 82 13.87 6.93 -13.19
C GLN A 82 14.19 8.35 -13.65
N THR A 83 13.93 8.66 -14.90
CA THR A 83 14.22 9.98 -15.49
C THR A 83 13.37 11.13 -14.92
N TRP A 84 12.27 10.82 -14.26
CA TRP A 84 11.34 11.78 -13.67
C TRP A 84 11.59 12.06 -12.18
N ILE A 85 12.46 11.29 -11.52
CA ILE A 85 12.86 11.51 -10.13
C ILE A 85 14.10 12.42 -10.09
N LYS A 86 14.00 13.52 -9.32
CA LYS A 86 15.17 14.38 -9.04
C LYS A 86 15.90 13.78 -7.84
N LEU A 87 17.11 13.28 -8.04
CA LEU A 87 17.93 12.63 -7.00
C LEU A 87 18.16 13.54 -5.79
N ASP A 88 18.36 14.85 -6.00
CA ASP A 88 18.53 15.82 -4.92
C ASP A 88 17.28 16.00 -4.04
N SER A 89 16.14 15.51 -4.48
CA SER A 89 14.87 15.55 -3.73
C SER A 89 14.55 14.25 -2.98
N ILE A 90 15.39 13.23 -3.13
CA ILE A 90 15.20 11.96 -2.43
C ILE A 90 15.79 12.12 -1.02
N PRO A 91 14.99 12.00 0.05
CA PRO A 91 15.53 12.03 1.40
C PRO A 91 16.49 10.87 1.62
N ASP A 92 17.38 11.00 2.60
CA ASP A 92 18.22 9.89 3.04
C ASP A 92 17.38 8.63 3.22
N PHE A 93 17.80 7.55 2.59
CA PHE A 93 17.16 6.25 2.70
C PHE A 93 18.14 5.26 3.32
N ASP A 94 17.55 4.29 4.01
CA ASP A 94 18.28 3.24 4.69
C ASP A 94 18.20 1.95 3.85
N PRO A 95 19.31 1.50 3.22
CA PRO A 95 19.32 0.28 2.43
C PRO A 95 19.14 -0.99 3.28
N ASP A 96 19.31 -0.92 4.58
CA ASP A 96 19.11 -2.01 5.52
C ASP A 96 17.75 -1.92 6.25
N TYR A 97 16.87 -0.99 5.80
CA TYR A 97 15.57 -0.77 6.42
C TYR A 97 14.73 -2.03 6.47
N SER A 98 14.18 -2.29 7.65
CA SER A 98 13.19 -3.34 7.88
C SER A 98 12.17 -2.88 8.91
N CYS A 99 10.96 -3.43 8.85
CA CYS A 99 9.90 -3.16 9.81
C CYS A 99 9.08 -4.41 10.09
N LEU A 100 8.14 -4.31 11.05
CA LEU A 100 7.34 -5.44 11.50
C LEU A 100 5.86 -5.09 11.41
N ALA A 101 5.07 -6.04 10.90
CA ALA A 101 3.63 -6.05 11.04
C ALA A 101 3.21 -6.73 12.36
N ASP A 102 2.13 -6.24 12.96
CA ASP A 102 1.54 -6.78 14.20
C ASP A 102 0.38 -7.73 13.88
N GLU A 103 -0.36 -7.45 12.80
CA GLU A 103 -1.51 -8.22 12.34
C GLU A 103 -1.31 -8.64 10.88
N THR A 104 -1.73 -9.86 10.55
CA THR A 104 -1.64 -10.36 9.18
C THR A 104 -2.91 -11.11 8.77
N PHE A 105 -3.16 -11.16 7.47
CA PHE A 105 -4.22 -12.00 6.90
C PHE A 105 -3.75 -12.67 5.61
N SER A 106 -4.50 -13.68 5.18
CA SER A 106 -4.35 -14.34 3.88
C SER A 106 -5.69 -14.35 3.16
N ASP A 107 -5.67 -14.25 1.85
CA ASP A 107 -6.80 -14.22 0.94
C ASP A 107 -7.69 -12.99 1.12
N THR A 108 -8.54 -12.95 2.14
CA THR A 108 -9.46 -11.84 2.43
C THR A 108 -9.60 -11.60 3.93
N MET A 109 -9.88 -10.35 4.29
CA MET A 109 -10.21 -9.94 5.65
C MET A 109 -11.25 -8.82 5.59
N SER A 110 -12.20 -8.80 6.52
CA SER A 110 -13.14 -7.68 6.69
C SER A 110 -13.23 -7.29 8.15
N PHE A 111 -13.32 -5.99 8.41
CA PHE A 111 -13.54 -5.44 9.75
C PHE A 111 -14.38 -4.15 9.67
N SER A 112 -14.98 -3.77 10.80
CA SER A 112 -15.66 -2.48 10.96
C SER A 112 -14.79 -1.53 11.78
N TRP A 113 -14.75 -0.25 11.37
CA TRP A 113 -14.08 0.81 12.08
C TRP A 113 -14.93 2.10 11.97
N GLU A 114 -15.28 2.70 13.10
CA GLU A 114 -16.08 3.94 13.21
C GLU A 114 -17.36 3.95 12.34
N GLY A 115 -18.05 2.80 12.24
CA GLY A 115 -19.26 2.65 11.43
C GLY A 115 -19.03 2.33 9.95
N HIS A 116 -17.79 2.29 9.50
CA HIS A 116 -17.38 1.96 8.14
C HIS A 116 -16.95 0.51 8.01
N VAL A 117 -17.15 -0.07 6.82
CA VAL A 117 -16.76 -1.45 6.51
C VAL A 117 -15.51 -1.43 5.62
N TRP A 118 -14.48 -2.13 6.05
CA TRP A 118 -13.19 -2.28 5.39
C TRP A 118 -13.06 -3.72 4.90
N ASP A 119 -13.06 -3.91 3.58
CA ASP A 119 -12.83 -5.20 2.94
C ASP A 119 -11.42 -5.20 2.32
N LEU A 120 -10.54 -6.04 2.84
CA LEU A 120 -9.17 -6.21 2.36
C LEU A 120 -9.06 -7.53 1.62
N PHE A 121 -8.36 -7.54 0.50
CA PHE A 121 -8.14 -8.76 -0.28
C PHE A 121 -6.82 -8.72 -1.04
N GLU A 122 -6.16 -9.87 -1.13
CA GLU A 122 -4.91 -9.99 -1.87
C GLU A 122 -5.13 -9.75 -3.38
N ILE A 123 -4.27 -8.93 -3.98
CA ILE A 123 -4.23 -8.65 -5.44
C ILE A 123 -2.81 -8.85 -5.97
N PRO A 124 -2.24 -10.06 -5.84
CA PRO A 124 -0.85 -10.31 -6.19
C PRO A 124 -0.61 -10.06 -7.67
N GLY A 125 0.51 -9.42 -7.98
CA GLY A 125 0.88 -9.07 -9.34
C GLY A 125 2.04 -8.09 -9.38
N HIS A 126 1.82 -6.86 -8.97
CA HIS A 126 2.86 -5.84 -8.80
C HIS A 126 3.90 -6.32 -7.78
N SER A 127 3.44 -6.78 -6.64
CA SER A 127 4.20 -7.60 -5.70
C SER A 127 3.39 -8.81 -5.26
N LEU A 128 4.03 -9.79 -4.64
CA LEU A 128 3.33 -10.97 -4.13
C LEU A 128 2.49 -10.65 -2.88
N GLY A 129 2.89 -9.65 -2.10
CA GLY A 129 2.19 -9.21 -0.90
C GLY A 129 1.11 -8.14 -1.15
N SER A 130 0.88 -7.74 -2.41
CA SER A 130 -0.08 -6.69 -2.74
C SER A 130 -1.50 -7.01 -2.31
N ILE A 131 -2.16 -6.02 -1.69
CA ILE A 131 -3.59 -6.04 -1.32
C ILE A 131 -4.35 -4.87 -1.91
N GLY A 132 -5.63 -5.05 -2.12
CA GLY A 132 -6.61 -3.98 -2.32
C GLY A 132 -7.42 -3.76 -1.04
N ILE A 133 -7.75 -2.52 -0.76
CA ILE A 133 -8.54 -2.10 0.39
C ILE A 133 -9.79 -1.41 -0.14
N LEU A 134 -10.95 -2.00 0.07
CA LEU A 134 -12.24 -1.45 -0.34
C LEU A 134 -13.00 -0.95 0.88
N LEU A 135 -13.21 0.35 0.96
CA LEU A 135 -13.92 1.02 2.03
C LEU A 135 -15.36 1.32 1.56
N ASP A 136 -16.35 0.82 2.31
CA ASP A 136 -17.80 1.01 2.08
C ASP A 136 -18.26 0.69 0.65
N LYS A 137 -17.54 -0.12 -0.09
CA LYS A 137 -17.76 -0.42 -1.53
C LYS A 137 -17.77 0.83 -2.42
N GLN A 138 -17.18 1.94 -1.98
CA GLN A 138 -17.14 3.23 -2.67
C GLN A 138 -15.73 3.72 -2.94
N PHE A 139 -14.78 3.46 -2.03
CA PHE A 139 -13.39 3.94 -2.10
C PHE A 139 -12.45 2.75 -2.15
N PHE A 140 -11.53 2.75 -3.09
CA PHE A 140 -10.59 1.64 -3.28
C PHE A 140 -9.15 2.12 -3.26
N PHE A 141 -8.39 1.68 -2.27
CA PHE A 141 -6.94 1.92 -2.20
C PHE A 141 -6.24 0.73 -2.84
N SER A 142 -5.60 0.98 -3.97
CA SER A 142 -5.06 -0.07 -4.85
C SER A 142 -3.57 -0.32 -4.67
N GLY A 143 -2.87 0.50 -3.87
CA GLY A 143 -1.41 0.54 -3.99
C GLY A 143 -1.02 0.71 -5.46
N ASP A 144 -0.04 -0.06 -5.91
CA ASP A 144 0.46 0.00 -7.29
C ASP A 144 -0.19 -1.00 -8.25
N SER A 145 -1.26 -1.66 -7.80
CA SER A 145 -1.94 -2.69 -8.59
C SER A 145 -2.98 -2.14 -9.57
N LEU A 146 -3.41 -0.87 -9.43
CA LEU A 146 -4.35 -0.23 -10.36
C LEU A 146 -4.04 1.28 -10.44
N LEU A 147 -3.60 1.73 -11.59
CA LEU A 147 -3.23 3.11 -11.91
C LEU A 147 -4.07 3.61 -13.09
N GLU A 148 -4.45 4.90 -13.13
CA GLU A 148 -5.37 5.44 -14.14
C GLU A 148 -4.87 5.27 -15.58
N LYS A 149 -3.62 5.62 -15.83
CA LYS A 149 -3.05 5.72 -17.18
C LYS A 149 -1.84 4.83 -17.41
N SER A 150 -1.46 4.07 -16.42
CA SER A 150 -0.28 3.21 -16.49
C SER A 150 -0.66 1.75 -16.39
N LYS A 151 0.04 0.92 -17.16
CA LYS A 151 -0.06 -0.54 -16.96
C LYS A 151 0.64 -0.90 -15.66
N ILE A 152 0.08 -1.87 -14.96
CA ILE A 152 0.71 -2.43 -13.79
C ILE A 152 2.12 -2.95 -14.13
N GLU A 153 3.10 -2.58 -13.31
CA GLU A 153 4.46 -3.13 -13.42
C GLU A 153 4.50 -4.53 -12.79
N LEU A 154 4.75 -5.52 -13.63
CA LEU A 154 4.78 -6.94 -13.23
C LEU A 154 6.17 -7.57 -13.31
N LYS A 155 7.18 -6.79 -13.74
CA LYS A 155 8.56 -7.27 -13.93
C LYS A 155 9.51 -6.78 -12.83
N ALA A 156 9.05 -5.85 -11.97
CA ALA A 156 9.83 -5.43 -10.82
C ALA A 156 10.14 -6.65 -9.93
N PRO A 157 11.24 -6.63 -9.17
CA PRO A 157 11.53 -7.68 -8.19
C PRO A 157 10.33 -7.86 -7.23
N GLY A 158 9.90 -9.11 -7.04
CA GLY A 158 8.68 -9.41 -6.28
C GLY A 158 7.39 -9.46 -7.12
N GLY A 159 7.43 -8.98 -8.38
CA GLY A 159 6.29 -9.03 -9.30
C GLY A 159 6.03 -10.42 -9.88
N SER A 160 4.79 -10.68 -10.29
CA SER A 160 4.39 -11.96 -10.88
C SER A 160 3.24 -11.82 -11.85
N ARG A 161 3.55 -11.87 -13.16
CA ARG A 161 2.54 -11.92 -14.21
C ARG A 161 1.56 -13.09 -14.02
N LYS A 162 2.08 -14.27 -13.67
CA LYS A 162 1.26 -15.47 -13.44
C LYS A 162 0.23 -15.23 -12.34
N LYS A 163 0.64 -14.70 -11.18
CA LYS A 163 -0.26 -14.42 -10.06
C LYS A 163 -1.26 -13.31 -10.38
N TRP A 164 -0.84 -12.32 -11.14
CA TRP A 164 -1.74 -11.29 -11.64
C TRP A 164 -2.85 -11.88 -12.51
N GLU A 165 -2.53 -12.70 -13.50
CA GLU A 165 -3.49 -13.32 -14.41
C GLU A 165 -4.39 -14.36 -13.71
N GLU A 166 -3.84 -15.10 -12.72
CA GLU A 166 -4.61 -16.11 -11.98
C GLU A 166 -5.57 -15.48 -10.95
N THR A 167 -5.17 -14.39 -10.29
CA THR A 167 -5.86 -13.86 -9.11
C THR A 167 -6.05 -12.33 -9.17
N GLY A 168 -4.98 -11.55 -9.28
CA GLY A 168 -5.02 -10.10 -9.09
C GLY A 168 -5.98 -9.41 -10.06
N SER A 169 -5.83 -9.63 -11.37
CA SER A 169 -6.68 -9.01 -12.39
C SER A 169 -8.16 -9.35 -12.19
N LYS A 170 -8.46 -10.62 -11.88
CA LYS A 170 -9.83 -11.08 -11.67
C LYS A 170 -10.52 -10.43 -10.47
N ARG A 171 -9.76 -10.06 -9.45
CA ARG A 171 -10.28 -9.33 -8.28
C ARG A 171 -10.53 -7.87 -8.61
N ILE A 172 -9.64 -7.24 -9.37
CA ILE A 172 -9.83 -5.88 -9.87
C ILE A 172 -11.04 -5.80 -10.82
N GLU A 173 -11.23 -6.77 -11.73
CA GLU A 173 -12.37 -6.84 -12.65
C GLU A 173 -13.74 -6.94 -11.95
N ARG A 174 -13.75 -7.45 -10.70
CA ARG A 174 -14.98 -7.57 -9.90
C ARG A 174 -15.30 -6.32 -9.06
N LEU A 175 -14.45 -5.32 -9.09
CA LEU A 175 -14.71 -4.06 -8.40
C LEU A 175 -15.97 -3.39 -8.98
N PRO A 176 -16.79 -2.75 -8.13
CA PRO A 176 -17.94 -1.99 -8.61
C PRO A 176 -17.52 -0.89 -9.59
N SER A 177 -18.31 -0.69 -10.65
CA SER A 177 -18.13 0.48 -11.51
C SER A 177 -18.49 1.75 -10.76
N GLY A 178 -17.71 2.82 -10.99
CA GLY A 178 -17.98 4.12 -10.39
C GLY A 178 -17.31 4.35 -9.03
N ILE A 179 -16.57 3.36 -8.50
CA ILE A 179 -15.80 3.57 -7.26
C ILE A 179 -14.65 4.55 -7.50
N ARG A 180 -14.30 5.31 -6.47
CA ARG A 180 -13.14 6.19 -6.48
C ARG A 180 -11.89 5.40 -6.08
N VAL A 181 -10.87 5.42 -6.93
CA VAL A 181 -9.61 4.71 -6.72
C VAL A 181 -8.55 5.67 -6.21
N PHE A 182 -7.85 5.26 -5.17
CA PHE A 182 -6.71 5.95 -4.55
C PHE A 182 -5.47 5.08 -4.76
N PRO A 183 -4.68 5.33 -5.82
CA PRO A 183 -3.49 4.53 -6.14
C PRO A 183 -2.32 4.90 -5.25
N GLY A 184 -1.28 4.07 -5.23
CA GLY A 184 -0.03 4.35 -4.52
C GLY A 184 0.71 5.56 -5.08
N HIS A 185 0.67 5.72 -6.39
CA HIS A 185 1.26 6.84 -7.13
C HIS A 185 0.22 7.53 -8.01
N PHE A 186 0.51 8.81 -8.34
CA PHE A 186 -0.34 9.69 -9.15
C PHE A 186 -1.65 10.11 -8.46
N ASN A 187 -2.58 10.65 -9.25
CA ASN A 187 -3.85 11.17 -8.73
C ASN A 187 -4.88 10.05 -8.61
N ASP A 188 -5.86 10.26 -7.74
CA ASP A 188 -7.06 9.45 -7.66
C ASP A 188 -7.94 9.59 -8.91
N PHE A 189 -8.75 8.58 -9.19
CA PHE A 189 -9.61 8.52 -10.36
C PHE A 189 -10.88 7.69 -10.10
N VAL A 190 -11.84 7.78 -11.03
CA VAL A 190 -13.06 6.98 -11.00
C VAL A 190 -12.89 5.73 -11.88
N HIS A 191 -13.00 4.56 -11.28
CA HIS A 191 -12.95 3.29 -11.99
C HIS A 191 -14.18 3.11 -12.89
N ARG A 192 -13.95 2.88 -14.18
CA ARG A 192 -15.00 2.63 -15.17
C ARG A 192 -14.74 1.30 -15.84
N ILE A 193 -15.69 0.39 -15.74
CA ILE A 193 -15.68 -0.83 -16.57
C ILE A 193 -16.05 -0.38 -17.98
N ILE A 194 -15.13 -0.49 -18.91
CA ILE A 194 -15.41 -0.31 -20.35
C ILE A 194 -16.02 -1.62 -20.82
N ILE A 195 -17.33 -1.60 -21.09
CA ILE A 195 -18.10 -2.72 -21.65
C ILE A 195 -17.83 -2.81 -23.15
#